data_adb857d42ba20d9ab786ef3cc7cf7365
#
_entry.id   adb857d42ba20d9ab786ef3cc7cf7365
#
_cell.length_a   1.000
_cell.length_b   1.000
_cell.length_c   1.000
_cell.angle_alpha   90.00
_cell.angle_beta   90.00
_cell.angle_gamma   90.00
#
_symmetry.space_group_name_H-M   'P 1'
#
loop_
_entity.id
_entity.type
_entity.pdbx_description
1 polymer ?
#
loop_
_entity_poly.entity_id
_entity_poly.type
_entity_poly.pdbx_seq_one_letter_code
_entity_poly.pdbx_strand_id
1 'polypeptide(L)'
;MYVKTAVIFCSRNCIPQIALGFGPSQMSTHVQSFLIKLMLMQHFPDVMLGEEFLSLNLDQVCSLISSDKLTVSSEEKVFEAVISWIHYEKDTRLEHMAKLMEHVRLPLLPRDYLVQTVEEEALIKNNNTCKDFLIEAMKYHLLPMDQRQLIKNPRTKPRTPISLPKVMIVVGGQAPKAIRSVECYDFKEDRWDQIAELPSRRCRAGVVYMLGKVYAVGGFNGSLRVRTVDVYDGVKDQWTSIASMQERRSTLGAAVLNDLLYAVGGFDGSTGLASVETYSYKTNEWFFVAPMNTRRSSVGVGVVDGKLYAVGGYDGASRQCLSTVEEYNPEANEWSYVADMSTRRSGAGVGVLSGQLFAAGGHDGPLVRKSVEVYDPGTNSWKQVSDMNMCRRNAGVCAVNGFLYVVGGDDGSCNLASVEYYNPITDKWTLLPTNMSTGRSYAGVAVIDKPL
;
A
#
# COMPACT_ATOMS: atom_id res chain seq x y z
N MET A 1 -23.67 8.04 -14.88
CA MET A 1 -22.99 9.27 -15.30
C MET A 1 -21.46 9.17 -15.19
N TYR A 2 -20.91 8.17 -14.53
CA TYR A 2 -19.45 7.99 -14.34
C TYR A 2 -18.73 7.24 -15.49
N VAL A 3 -19.43 6.50 -16.33
CA VAL A 3 -18.85 5.74 -17.44
C VAL A 3 -18.45 6.62 -18.64
N LYS A 4 -19.00 7.81 -18.78
CA LYS A 4 -18.68 8.70 -19.91
C LYS A 4 -17.33 9.43 -19.77
N THR A 5 -16.81 9.60 -18.56
CA THR A 5 -15.56 10.32 -18.32
C THR A 5 -14.33 9.42 -18.47
N ALA A 6 -14.42 8.14 -18.14
CA ALA A 6 -13.33 7.18 -18.31
C ALA A 6 -13.04 6.82 -19.79
N VAL A 7 -14.03 6.99 -20.67
CA VAL A 7 -13.89 6.67 -22.11
C VAL A 7 -13.15 7.74 -22.89
N ILE A 8 -13.01 8.96 -22.36
CA ILE A 8 -12.42 10.11 -23.10
C ILE A 8 -10.88 10.12 -23.05
N PHE A 9 -10.25 9.41 -22.08
CA PHE A 9 -8.78 9.37 -21.95
C PHE A 9 -8.10 8.10 -22.46
N CYS A 10 -8.86 7.13 -22.96
CA CYS A 10 -8.27 5.98 -23.62
C CYS A 10 -7.99 6.29 -25.10
N SER A 11 -6.82 6.89 -25.38
CA SER A 11 -6.34 7.01 -26.75
C SER A 11 -6.22 5.62 -27.37
N ARG A 12 -6.60 5.48 -28.63
CA ARG A 12 -6.69 4.21 -29.41
C ARG A 12 -5.43 3.31 -29.40
N ASN A 13 -4.35 3.70 -28.74
CA ASN A 13 -3.06 3.01 -28.74
C ASN A 13 -2.66 2.33 -27.41
N CYS A 14 -3.52 2.34 -26.38
CA CYS A 14 -3.19 1.77 -25.06
C CYS A 14 -3.92 0.47 -24.72
N ILE A 15 -4.45 -0.23 -25.69
CA ILE A 15 -4.96 -1.60 -25.45
C ILE A 15 -3.76 -2.54 -25.57
N PRO A 16 -3.30 -3.20 -24.49
CA PRO A 16 -2.32 -4.26 -24.65
C PRO A 16 -2.90 -5.30 -25.61
N GLN A 17 -2.15 -5.73 -26.58
CA GLN A 17 -2.49 -6.87 -27.46
C GLN A 17 -2.61 -8.12 -26.58
N ILE A 18 -3.76 -8.29 -25.96
CA ILE A 18 -4.15 -9.58 -25.38
C ILE A 18 -4.54 -10.41 -26.59
N ALA A 19 -3.76 -11.44 -26.84
CA ALA A 19 -3.88 -12.38 -27.93
C ALA A 19 -5.25 -13.11 -27.92
N LEU A 20 -6.27 -12.42 -28.38
CA LEU A 20 -7.41 -12.99 -29.06
C LEU A 20 -7.20 -12.58 -30.52
N GLY A 21 -6.98 -13.53 -31.41
CA GLY A 21 -6.57 -13.34 -32.81
C GLY A 21 -7.43 -12.45 -33.71
N PHE A 22 -7.96 -11.34 -33.17
CA PHE A 22 -8.77 -10.36 -33.89
C PHE A 22 -8.15 -8.97 -33.70
N GLY A 23 -7.91 -8.28 -34.82
CA GLY A 23 -7.41 -6.91 -34.83
C GLY A 23 -8.43 -5.90 -34.25
N PRO A 24 -7.96 -4.74 -33.71
CA PRO A 24 -8.82 -3.77 -33.03
C PRO A 24 -9.95 -3.15 -33.89
N SER A 25 -9.89 -3.29 -35.19
CA SER A 25 -10.84 -2.71 -36.15
C SER A 25 -12.10 -3.57 -36.39
N GLN A 26 -12.16 -4.79 -35.85
CA GLN A 26 -13.26 -5.74 -36.08
C GLN A 26 -14.20 -5.96 -34.89
N MET A 27 -13.93 -5.33 -33.74
CA MET A 27 -14.76 -5.48 -32.55
C MET A 27 -15.87 -4.44 -32.50
N SER A 28 -17.10 -4.86 -32.20
CA SER A 28 -18.21 -3.93 -31.97
C SER A 28 -17.93 -3.07 -30.73
N THR A 29 -18.49 -1.84 -30.73
CA THR A 29 -18.35 -0.90 -29.59
C THR A 29 -18.84 -1.50 -28.25
N HIS A 30 -19.79 -2.43 -28.28
CA HIS A 30 -20.28 -3.16 -27.09
C HIS A 30 -19.24 -4.14 -26.54
N VAL A 31 -18.51 -4.84 -27.40
CA VAL A 31 -17.44 -5.77 -26.98
C VAL A 31 -16.25 -5.00 -26.42
N GLN A 32 -15.89 -3.86 -27.02
CA GLN A 32 -14.82 -2.99 -26.49
C GLN A 32 -15.20 -2.40 -25.12
N SER A 33 -16.43 -1.93 -24.95
CA SER A 33 -16.93 -1.44 -23.67
C SER A 33 -16.96 -2.53 -22.60
N PHE A 34 -17.32 -3.76 -22.98
CA PHE A 34 -17.31 -4.91 -22.09
C PHE A 34 -15.89 -5.31 -21.67
N LEU A 35 -14.94 -5.38 -22.60
CA LEU A 35 -13.55 -5.70 -22.27
C LEU A 35 -12.90 -4.66 -21.37
N ILE A 36 -13.20 -3.37 -21.58
CA ILE A 36 -12.75 -2.30 -20.69
C ILE A 36 -13.36 -2.45 -19.29
N LYS A 37 -14.66 -2.76 -19.19
CA LYS A 37 -15.32 -3.03 -17.92
C LYS A 37 -14.71 -4.25 -17.22
N LEU A 38 -14.49 -5.34 -17.92
CA LEU A 38 -13.87 -6.56 -17.39
C LEU A 38 -12.44 -6.29 -16.92
N MET A 39 -11.68 -5.51 -17.67
CA MET A 39 -10.32 -5.10 -17.32
C MET A 39 -10.29 -4.21 -16.07
N LEU A 40 -11.21 -3.25 -15.96
CA LEU A 40 -11.37 -2.41 -14.77
C LEU A 40 -11.75 -3.25 -13.54
N MET A 41 -12.70 -4.17 -13.67
CA MET A 41 -13.11 -5.05 -12.56
C MET A 41 -12.00 -6.03 -12.14
N GLN A 42 -11.16 -6.48 -13.07
CA GLN A 42 -10.02 -7.34 -12.74
C GLN A 42 -8.94 -6.65 -11.91
N HIS A 43 -8.87 -5.31 -11.94
CA HIS A 43 -7.81 -4.53 -11.29
C HIS A 43 -8.27 -3.70 -10.09
N PHE A 44 -9.59 -3.57 -9.87
CA PHE A 44 -10.16 -2.79 -8.76
C PHE A 44 -11.08 -3.66 -7.91
N PRO A 45 -10.58 -4.25 -6.82
CA PRO A 45 -11.33 -5.21 -6.00
C PRO A 45 -12.62 -4.61 -5.38
N ASP A 46 -12.65 -3.30 -5.12
CA ASP A 46 -13.83 -2.63 -4.55
C ASP A 46 -15.00 -2.54 -5.54
N VAL A 47 -14.76 -2.70 -6.83
CA VAL A 47 -15.81 -2.69 -7.88
C VAL A 47 -16.66 -3.97 -7.87
N MET A 48 -16.14 -5.06 -7.31
CA MET A 48 -16.91 -6.33 -7.22
C MET A 48 -18.12 -6.26 -6.27
N LEU A 49 -18.23 -5.23 -5.46
CA LEU A 49 -19.39 -4.98 -4.58
C LEU A 49 -20.26 -3.81 -5.07
N GLY A 50 -19.90 -3.18 -6.20
CA GLY A 50 -20.62 -2.05 -6.78
C GLY A 50 -21.79 -2.44 -7.68
N GLU A 51 -22.67 -1.48 -7.97
CA GLU A 51 -23.84 -1.68 -8.85
C GLU A 51 -23.48 -2.19 -10.24
N GLU A 52 -22.30 -1.84 -10.76
CA GLU A 52 -21.81 -2.31 -12.04
C GLU A 52 -21.59 -3.82 -12.06
N PHE A 53 -21.02 -4.40 -11.00
CA PHE A 53 -20.85 -5.84 -10.87
C PHE A 53 -22.20 -6.56 -10.76
N LEU A 54 -23.11 -6.04 -9.94
CA LEU A 54 -24.43 -6.60 -9.71
C LEU A 54 -25.30 -6.61 -11.00
N SER A 55 -25.01 -5.71 -11.96
CA SER A 55 -25.69 -5.63 -13.27
C SER A 55 -25.15 -6.60 -14.33
N LEU A 56 -24.06 -7.33 -14.07
CA LEU A 56 -23.48 -8.29 -15.02
C LEU A 56 -24.38 -9.51 -15.20
N ASN A 57 -24.34 -10.09 -16.40
CA ASN A 57 -24.98 -11.38 -16.64
C ASN A 57 -24.11 -12.55 -16.15
N LEU A 58 -24.68 -13.76 -16.08
CA LEU A 58 -24.02 -14.94 -15.53
C LEU A 58 -22.68 -15.25 -16.20
N ASP A 59 -22.61 -15.22 -17.54
CA ASP A 59 -21.38 -15.58 -18.27
C ASP A 59 -20.27 -14.56 -18.01
N GLN A 60 -20.64 -13.30 -17.84
CA GLN A 60 -19.71 -12.23 -17.49
C GLN A 60 -19.15 -12.41 -16.08
N VAL A 61 -20.01 -12.75 -15.11
CA VAL A 61 -19.56 -13.03 -13.73
C VAL A 61 -18.69 -14.28 -13.71
N CYS A 62 -19.08 -15.38 -14.35
CA CYS A 62 -18.26 -16.59 -14.45
C CYS A 62 -16.90 -16.31 -15.06
N SER A 63 -16.84 -15.57 -16.17
CA SER A 63 -15.59 -15.20 -16.84
C SER A 63 -14.67 -14.39 -15.92
N LEU A 64 -15.24 -13.48 -15.14
CA LEU A 64 -14.48 -12.64 -14.21
C LEU A 64 -13.92 -13.47 -13.05
N ILE A 65 -14.78 -14.21 -12.34
CA ILE A 65 -14.37 -14.93 -11.11
C ILE A 65 -13.54 -16.18 -11.39
N SER A 66 -13.62 -16.76 -12.59
CA SER A 66 -12.77 -17.90 -13.01
C SER A 66 -11.36 -17.47 -13.38
N SER A 67 -11.14 -16.20 -13.70
CA SER A 67 -9.84 -15.69 -14.17
C SER A 67 -8.74 -15.82 -13.11
N ASP A 68 -7.64 -16.48 -13.44
CA ASP A 68 -6.43 -16.50 -12.61
C ASP A 68 -5.83 -15.09 -12.42
N LYS A 69 -6.14 -14.18 -13.34
CA LYS A 69 -5.60 -12.82 -13.38
C LYS A 69 -6.41 -11.80 -12.57
N LEU A 70 -7.52 -12.23 -11.98
CA LEU A 70 -8.35 -11.37 -11.14
C LEU A 70 -7.54 -10.88 -9.92
N THR A 71 -7.49 -9.57 -9.75
CA THR A 71 -6.87 -8.92 -8.60
C THR A 71 -7.91 -8.73 -7.50
N VAL A 72 -7.75 -9.43 -6.40
CA VAL A 72 -8.59 -9.31 -5.19
C VAL A 72 -7.71 -9.36 -3.96
N SER A 73 -8.13 -8.67 -2.90
CA SER A 73 -7.41 -8.68 -1.63
C SER A 73 -7.43 -10.05 -0.95
N SER A 74 -8.55 -10.79 -1.12
CA SER A 74 -8.72 -12.16 -0.63
C SER A 74 -9.82 -12.87 -1.42
N GLU A 75 -9.84 -14.20 -1.37
CA GLU A 75 -10.95 -15.00 -1.93
C GLU A 75 -12.27 -14.80 -1.16
N GLU A 76 -12.23 -14.27 0.06
CA GLU A 76 -13.42 -13.85 0.81
C GLU A 76 -14.24 -12.83 0.02
N LYS A 77 -13.56 -11.86 -0.63
CA LYS A 77 -14.22 -10.86 -1.46
C LYS A 77 -14.89 -11.45 -2.69
N VAL A 78 -14.32 -12.50 -3.26
CA VAL A 78 -14.95 -13.23 -4.37
C VAL A 78 -16.21 -13.95 -3.90
N PHE A 79 -16.16 -14.61 -2.75
CA PHE A 79 -17.31 -15.26 -2.13
C PHE A 79 -18.42 -14.24 -1.84
N GLU A 80 -18.10 -13.13 -1.14
CA GLU A 80 -19.05 -12.06 -0.81
C GLU A 80 -19.70 -11.48 -2.07
N ALA A 81 -18.93 -11.27 -3.15
CA ALA A 81 -19.43 -10.75 -4.42
C ALA A 81 -20.43 -11.71 -5.08
N VAL A 82 -20.14 -13.01 -5.08
CA VAL A 82 -21.07 -14.03 -5.62
C VAL A 82 -22.38 -14.05 -4.84
N ILE A 83 -22.30 -14.05 -3.51
CA ILE A 83 -23.49 -14.02 -2.65
C ILE A 83 -24.31 -12.74 -2.90
N SER A 84 -23.67 -11.60 -2.98
CA SER A 84 -24.32 -10.31 -3.26
C SER A 84 -25.00 -10.28 -4.64
N TRP A 85 -24.32 -10.83 -5.66
CA TRP A 85 -24.86 -10.91 -7.02
C TRP A 85 -26.13 -11.79 -7.08
N ILE A 86 -26.16 -12.91 -6.36
CA ILE A 86 -27.35 -13.76 -6.29
C ILE A 86 -28.47 -13.05 -5.53
N HIS A 87 -28.18 -12.42 -4.41
CA HIS A 87 -29.18 -11.71 -3.61
C HIS A 87 -29.81 -10.51 -4.35
N TYR A 88 -29.08 -9.89 -5.28
CA TYR A 88 -29.58 -8.75 -6.05
C TYR A 88 -30.82 -9.07 -6.90
N GLU A 89 -30.88 -10.28 -7.47
CA GLU A 89 -32.04 -10.80 -8.22
C GLU A 89 -32.27 -12.28 -7.84
N LYS A 90 -32.60 -12.53 -6.59
CA LYS A 90 -32.62 -13.88 -6.02
C LYS A 90 -33.48 -14.86 -6.78
N ASP A 91 -34.66 -14.46 -7.22
CA ASP A 91 -35.65 -15.35 -7.87
C ASP A 91 -35.14 -15.92 -9.21
N THR A 92 -34.32 -15.16 -9.93
CA THR A 92 -33.78 -15.54 -11.23
C THR A 92 -32.36 -16.10 -11.17
N ARG A 93 -31.58 -15.79 -10.09
CA ARG A 93 -30.15 -16.10 -10.01
C ARG A 93 -29.82 -17.26 -9.08
N LEU A 94 -30.79 -17.72 -8.27
CA LEU A 94 -30.53 -18.77 -7.27
C LEU A 94 -30.08 -20.09 -7.93
N GLU A 95 -30.62 -20.46 -9.10
CA GLU A 95 -30.25 -21.66 -9.84
C GLU A 95 -28.76 -21.66 -10.29
N HIS A 96 -28.13 -20.49 -10.38
CA HIS A 96 -26.74 -20.32 -10.82
C HIS A 96 -25.70 -20.49 -9.71
N MET A 97 -26.15 -20.68 -8.46
CA MET A 97 -25.28 -20.74 -7.29
C MET A 97 -24.15 -21.75 -7.43
N ALA A 98 -24.45 -23.00 -7.81
CA ALA A 98 -23.45 -24.05 -7.95
C ALA A 98 -22.43 -23.73 -9.06
N LYS A 99 -22.88 -23.19 -10.19
CA LYS A 99 -22.01 -22.79 -11.31
C LYS A 99 -21.03 -21.68 -10.91
N LEU A 100 -21.48 -20.72 -10.11
CA LEU A 100 -20.60 -19.64 -9.62
C LEU A 100 -19.63 -20.15 -8.57
N MET A 101 -20.10 -20.97 -7.62
CA MET A 101 -19.24 -21.52 -6.54
C MET A 101 -18.15 -22.45 -7.05
N GLU A 102 -18.31 -23.06 -8.23
CA GLU A 102 -17.25 -23.81 -8.90
C GLU A 102 -15.98 -22.97 -9.13
N HIS A 103 -16.13 -21.65 -9.31
CA HIS A 103 -15.04 -20.71 -9.60
C HIS A 103 -14.49 -20.00 -8.36
N VAL A 104 -15.18 -20.08 -7.22
CA VAL A 104 -14.70 -19.56 -5.94
C VAL A 104 -13.68 -20.53 -5.34
N ARG A 105 -12.51 -20.05 -4.97
CA ARG A 105 -11.41 -20.89 -4.46
C ARG A 105 -11.54 -21.13 -2.96
N LEU A 106 -12.63 -21.79 -2.55
CA LEU A 106 -12.93 -22.08 -1.15
C LEU A 106 -11.77 -22.68 -0.37
N PRO A 107 -10.94 -23.62 -0.93
CA PRO A 107 -9.77 -24.15 -0.22
C PRO A 107 -8.72 -23.10 0.18
N LEU A 108 -8.75 -21.91 -0.44
CA LEU A 108 -7.82 -20.81 -0.13
C LEU A 108 -8.35 -19.85 0.92
N LEU A 109 -9.60 -20.01 1.35
CA LEU A 109 -10.19 -19.23 2.44
C LEU A 109 -9.62 -19.64 3.80
N PRO A 110 -9.52 -18.71 4.78
CA PRO A 110 -9.17 -19.05 6.14
C PRO A 110 -10.15 -20.07 6.74
N ARG A 111 -9.65 -20.99 7.59
CA ARG A 111 -10.48 -22.03 8.22
C ARG A 111 -11.65 -21.44 9.00
N ASP A 112 -11.40 -20.39 9.76
CA ASP A 112 -12.42 -19.76 10.60
C ASP A 112 -13.51 -19.11 9.73
N TYR A 113 -13.14 -18.51 8.60
CA TYR A 113 -14.10 -17.96 7.66
C TYR A 113 -14.97 -19.04 7.01
N LEU A 114 -14.41 -20.20 6.65
CA LEU A 114 -15.17 -21.33 6.13
C LEU A 114 -16.25 -21.80 7.10
N VAL A 115 -15.91 -21.91 8.40
CA VAL A 115 -16.82 -22.40 9.44
C VAL A 115 -17.85 -21.34 9.85
N GLN A 116 -17.39 -20.09 10.07
CA GLN A 116 -18.24 -19.06 10.64
C GLN A 116 -19.10 -18.32 9.59
N THR A 117 -18.68 -18.32 8.32
CA THR A 117 -19.36 -17.55 7.27
C THR A 117 -19.89 -18.43 6.15
N VAL A 118 -19.01 -19.24 5.52
CA VAL A 118 -19.42 -20.03 4.35
C VAL A 118 -20.38 -21.15 4.74
N GLU A 119 -20.11 -21.89 5.80
CA GLU A 119 -21.00 -22.96 6.31
C GLU A 119 -22.34 -22.40 6.78
N GLU A 120 -22.36 -21.21 7.35
CA GLU A 120 -23.58 -20.59 7.88
C GLU A 120 -24.43 -19.92 6.78
N GLU A 121 -23.88 -19.72 5.58
CA GLU A 121 -24.63 -19.12 4.46
C GLU A 121 -25.78 -20.03 3.98
N ALA A 122 -27.00 -19.53 4.02
CA ALA A 122 -28.21 -20.27 3.68
C ALA A 122 -28.19 -20.80 2.23
N LEU A 123 -27.58 -20.08 1.28
CA LEU A 123 -27.46 -20.51 -0.10
C LEU A 123 -26.54 -21.72 -0.26
N ILE A 124 -25.53 -21.85 0.59
CA ILE A 124 -24.66 -23.03 0.66
C ILE A 124 -25.39 -24.20 1.33
N LYS A 125 -26.04 -23.94 2.48
CA LYS A 125 -26.79 -24.97 3.24
C LYS A 125 -27.88 -25.64 2.44
N ASN A 126 -28.48 -24.94 1.50
CA ASN A 126 -29.61 -25.43 0.69
C ASN A 126 -29.20 -25.99 -0.69
N ASN A 127 -27.90 -26.07 -0.99
CA ASN A 127 -27.40 -26.57 -2.26
C ASN A 127 -26.36 -27.68 -2.06
N ASN A 128 -26.67 -28.90 -2.48
CA ASN A 128 -25.79 -30.06 -2.24
C ASN A 128 -24.44 -29.93 -2.96
N THR A 129 -24.41 -29.44 -4.18
CA THR A 129 -23.14 -29.21 -4.92
C THR A 129 -22.27 -28.20 -4.23
N CYS A 130 -22.83 -27.12 -3.68
CA CYS A 130 -22.08 -26.14 -2.88
C CYS A 130 -21.55 -26.73 -1.57
N LYS A 131 -22.29 -27.64 -0.93
CA LYS A 131 -21.80 -28.39 0.22
C LYS A 131 -20.62 -29.28 -0.13
N ASP A 132 -20.62 -29.92 -1.29
CA ASP A 132 -19.48 -30.73 -1.75
C ASP A 132 -18.21 -29.85 -1.92
N PHE A 133 -18.34 -28.65 -2.45
CA PHE A 133 -17.23 -27.68 -2.52
C PHE A 133 -16.74 -27.23 -1.14
N LEU A 134 -17.65 -27.04 -0.18
CA LEU A 134 -17.28 -26.73 1.19
C LEU A 134 -16.54 -27.91 1.87
N ILE A 135 -17.03 -29.13 1.69
CA ILE A 135 -16.38 -30.35 2.19
C ILE A 135 -14.99 -30.53 1.58
N GLU A 136 -14.85 -30.24 0.28
CA GLU A 136 -13.53 -30.24 -0.40
C GLU A 136 -12.57 -29.24 0.26
N ALA A 137 -13.02 -28.00 0.53
CA ALA A 137 -12.22 -26.99 1.20
C ALA A 137 -11.84 -27.40 2.63
N MET A 138 -12.76 -27.95 3.39
CA MET A 138 -12.49 -28.44 4.74
C MET A 138 -11.47 -29.60 4.74
N LYS A 139 -11.61 -30.56 3.83
CA LYS A 139 -10.65 -31.65 3.64
C LYS A 139 -9.26 -31.14 3.30
N TYR A 140 -9.17 -30.13 2.44
CA TYR A 140 -7.88 -29.47 2.11
C TYR A 140 -7.19 -28.93 3.35
N HIS A 141 -7.94 -28.31 4.27
CA HIS A 141 -7.38 -27.77 5.52
C HIS A 141 -6.98 -28.84 6.54
N LEU A 142 -7.52 -30.03 6.44
CA LEU A 142 -7.14 -31.17 7.31
C LEU A 142 -5.84 -31.84 6.85
N LEU A 143 -5.44 -31.63 5.60
CA LEU A 143 -4.19 -32.23 5.08
C LEU A 143 -2.96 -31.52 5.62
N PRO A 144 -1.86 -32.23 5.87
CA PRO A 144 -0.54 -31.65 6.12
C PRO A 144 -0.06 -30.78 4.95
N MET A 145 0.80 -29.80 5.22
CA MET A 145 1.26 -28.82 4.23
C MET A 145 1.93 -29.44 3.00
N ASP A 146 2.73 -30.48 3.19
CA ASP A 146 3.39 -31.26 2.15
C ASP A 146 2.40 -31.94 1.20
N GLN A 147 1.29 -32.44 1.74
CA GLN A 147 0.26 -33.11 0.94
C GLN A 147 -0.64 -32.13 0.20
N ARG A 148 -0.85 -30.91 0.72
CA ARG A 148 -1.64 -29.87 0.04
C ARG A 148 -1.03 -29.49 -1.30
N GLN A 149 0.30 -29.46 -1.41
CA GLN A 149 1.01 -29.13 -2.64
C GLN A 149 0.83 -30.16 -3.77
N LEU A 150 0.43 -31.39 -3.42
CA LEU A 150 0.21 -32.48 -4.39
C LEU A 150 -1.19 -32.42 -5.04
N ILE A 151 -2.10 -31.64 -4.46
CA ILE A 151 -3.49 -31.52 -4.98
C ILE A 151 -3.50 -30.64 -6.21
N LYS A 152 -3.76 -31.23 -7.37
CA LYS A 152 -3.92 -30.53 -8.65
C LYS A 152 -5.40 -30.19 -8.92
N ASN A 153 -5.95 -29.25 -8.16
CA ASN A 153 -7.30 -28.76 -8.36
C ASN A 153 -7.25 -27.26 -8.74
N PRO A 154 -7.99 -26.78 -9.75
CA PRO A 154 -8.02 -25.35 -10.09
C PRO A 154 -8.35 -24.45 -8.89
N ARG A 155 -9.20 -24.90 -7.96
CA ARG A 155 -9.61 -24.14 -6.76
C ARG A 155 -8.55 -24.07 -5.68
N THR A 156 -7.51 -24.93 -5.72
CA THR A 156 -6.37 -24.87 -4.76
C THR A 156 -5.20 -24.03 -5.28
N LYS A 157 -5.27 -23.57 -6.52
CA LYS A 157 -4.26 -22.73 -7.15
C LYS A 157 -4.49 -21.25 -6.78
N PRO A 158 -3.53 -20.55 -6.18
CA PRO A 158 -3.63 -19.10 -5.98
C PRO A 158 -3.81 -18.35 -7.30
N ARG A 159 -4.52 -17.20 -7.25
CA ARG A 159 -4.56 -16.31 -8.41
C ARG A 159 -3.18 -15.72 -8.69
N THR A 160 -2.92 -15.43 -9.93
CA THR A 160 -1.70 -14.74 -10.40
C THR A 160 -2.12 -13.44 -11.09
N PRO A 161 -2.46 -12.39 -10.31
CA PRO A 161 -2.92 -11.13 -10.85
C PRO A 161 -1.89 -10.55 -11.82
N ILE A 162 -2.36 -9.91 -12.89
CA ILE A 162 -1.48 -9.07 -13.70
C ILE A 162 -1.17 -7.85 -12.84
N SER A 163 0.09 -7.69 -12.45
CA SER A 163 0.49 -6.44 -11.81
C SER A 163 0.37 -5.30 -12.83
N LEU A 164 -0.41 -4.30 -12.49
CA LEU A 164 -0.40 -3.06 -13.25
C LEU A 164 0.99 -2.42 -13.19
N PRO A 165 1.40 -1.72 -14.24
CA PRO A 165 2.59 -0.87 -14.16
C PRO A 165 2.49 0.02 -12.92
N LYS A 166 3.56 0.09 -12.14
CA LYS A 166 3.62 0.93 -10.95
C LYS A 166 4.18 2.31 -11.28
N VAL A 167 3.75 3.29 -10.50
CA VAL A 167 4.33 4.64 -10.48
C VAL A 167 4.63 5.03 -9.05
N MET A 168 5.65 5.86 -8.88
CA MET A 168 6.04 6.41 -7.59
C MET A 168 5.57 7.85 -7.49
N ILE A 169 4.80 8.17 -6.45
CA ILE A 169 4.29 9.49 -6.18
C ILE A 169 5.16 10.14 -5.10
N VAL A 170 5.73 11.30 -5.40
CA VAL A 170 6.53 12.11 -4.46
C VAL A 170 5.73 13.35 -4.06
N VAL A 171 5.38 13.44 -2.79
CA VAL A 171 4.38 14.38 -2.28
C VAL A 171 5.05 15.51 -1.51
N GLY A 172 4.92 16.72 -1.98
CA GLY A 172 5.37 17.93 -1.28
C GLY A 172 6.86 17.92 -0.94
N GLY A 173 7.18 18.29 0.28
CA GLY A 173 8.54 18.42 0.78
C GLY A 173 8.98 19.86 0.97
N GLN A 174 10.28 20.07 1.14
CA GLN A 174 10.92 21.35 1.40
C GLN A 174 12.00 21.64 0.34
N ALA A 175 11.90 22.82 -0.33
CA ALA A 175 12.79 23.22 -1.41
C ALA A 175 12.88 24.76 -1.58
N PRO A 176 13.63 25.51 -0.82
CA PRO A 176 14.01 25.38 0.59
C PRO A 176 12.82 25.59 1.55
N LYS A 177 11.69 26.10 1.06
CA LYS A 177 10.43 26.25 1.83
C LYS A 177 9.49 25.11 1.50
N ALA A 178 8.49 24.88 2.36
CA ALA A 178 7.43 23.91 2.07
C ALA A 178 6.77 24.18 0.72
N ILE A 179 6.55 23.13 -0.06
CA ILE A 179 6.00 23.20 -1.43
C ILE A 179 4.68 22.44 -1.55
N ARG A 180 3.95 22.70 -2.63
CA ARG A 180 2.70 22.01 -2.97
C ARG A 180 2.89 20.96 -4.07
N SER A 181 4.01 21.02 -4.80
CA SER A 181 4.21 20.20 -5.97
C SER A 181 4.22 18.71 -5.62
N VAL A 182 3.64 17.92 -6.51
CA VAL A 182 3.61 16.46 -6.46
C VAL A 182 4.12 15.95 -7.80
N GLU A 183 5.10 15.07 -7.76
CA GLU A 183 5.70 14.47 -8.95
C GLU A 183 5.44 12.98 -8.99
N CYS A 184 5.27 12.46 -10.17
CA CYS A 184 5.03 11.05 -10.47
C CYS A 184 6.17 10.52 -11.33
N TYR A 185 6.82 9.43 -10.88
CA TYR A 185 7.81 8.71 -11.65
C TYR A 185 7.22 7.43 -12.22
N ASP A 186 7.29 7.31 -13.54
CA ASP A 186 6.88 6.11 -14.26
C ASP A 186 8.07 5.18 -14.44
N PHE A 187 8.07 4.02 -13.77
CA PHE A 187 9.15 3.04 -13.83
C PHE A 187 9.35 2.41 -15.22
N LYS A 188 8.31 2.38 -16.03
CA LYS A 188 8.37 1.82 -17.39
C LYS A 188 8.96 2.79 -18.39
N GLU A 189 8.55 4.07 -18.27
CA GLU A 189 8.93 5.14 -19.20
C GLU A 189 10.21 5.88 -18.75
N ASP A 190 10.69 5.61 -17.53
CA ASP A 190 11.81 6.33 -16.89
C ASP A 190 11.64 7.85 -16.97
N ARG A 191 10.44 8.32 -16.60
CA ARG A 191 10.04 9.72 -16.77
C ARG A 191 9.35 10.27 -15.53
N TRP A 192 9.65 11.53 -15.21
CA TRP A 192 8.98 12.34 -14.21
C TRP A 192 7.91 13.21 -14.82
N ASP A 193 6.71 13.18 -14.26
CA ASP A 193 5.58 14.04 -14.65
C ASP A 193 5.03 14.76 -13.41
N GLN A 194 4.57 16.01 -13.61
CA GLN A 194 3.82 16.73 -12.58
C GLN A 194 2.38 16.22 -12.57
N ILE A 195 1.84 16.04 -11.38
CA ILE A 195 0.43 15.69 -11.18
C ILE A 195 -0.23 16.73 -10.28
N ALA A 196 -1.51 16.54 -9.92
CA ALA A 196 -2.26 17.52 -9.13
C ALA A 196 -1.52 17.93 -7.86
N GLU A 197 -1.36 19.24 -7.68
CA GLU A 197 -0.72 19.81 -6.50
C GLU A 197 -1.57 19.62 -5.25
N LEU A 198 -0.91 19.52 -4.10
CA LEU A 198 -1.55 19.56 -2.79
C LEU A 198 -2.42 20.82 -2.62
N PRO A 199 -3.54 20.74 -1.89
CA PRO A 199 -4.38 21.91 -1.57
C PRO A 199 -3.63 23.03 -0.84
N SER A 200 -2.64 22.66 -0.03
CA SER A 200 -1.74 23.58 0.69
C SER A 200 -0.32 23.05 0.72
N ARG A 201 0.63 23.93 0.99
CA ARG A 201 2.04 23.55 1.17
C ARG A 201 2.16 22.54 2.29
N ARG A 202 2.97 21.50 2.07
CA ARG A 202 3.16 20.41 3.04
C ARG A 202 4.53 19.79 2.91
N CYS A 203 5.31 19.85 3.97
CA CYS A 203 6.52 19.06 4.15
C CYS A 203 6.49 18.35 5.50
N ARG A 204 7.39 17.42 5.73
CA ARG A 204 7.48 16.68 7.00
C ARG A 204 6.21 15.89 7.35
N ALA A 205 5.46 15.53 6.34
CA ALA A 205 4.25 14.72 6.44
C ALA A 205 4.57 13.23 6.42
N GLY A 206 3.68 12.42 6.99
CA GLY A 206 3.64 11.00 6.71
C GLY A 206 2.85 10.75 5.41
N VAL A 207 3.36 9.92 4.52
CA VAL A 207 2.66 9.57 3.28
C VAL A 207 2.56 8.06 3.17
N VAL A 208 1.36 7.57 2.91
CA VAL A 208 1.07 6.15 2.76
C VAL A 208 0.08 5.91 1.62
N TYR A 209 0.13 4.70 1.08
CA TYR A 209 -0.89 4.17 0.17
C TYR A 209 -1.82 3.25 0.94
N MET A 210 -3.12 3.47 0.85
CA MET A 210 -4.13 2.62 1.46
C MET A 210 -5.39 2.61 0.61
N LEU A 211 -5.91 1.43 0.31
CA LEU A 211 -7.19 1.24 -0.42
C LEU A 211 -7.30 2.07 -1.71
N GLY A 212 -6.28 1.99 -2.57
CA GLY A 212 -6.28 2.67 -3.86
C GLY A 212 -5.96 4.16 -3.83
N LYS A 213 -5.65 4.75 -2.66
CA LYS A 213 -5.43 6.19 -2.49
C LYS A 213 -4.14 6.50 -1.74
N VAL A 214 -3.60 7.70 -1.97
CA VAL A 214 -2.42 8.20 -1.26
C VAL A 214 -2.86 9.20 -0.20
N TYR A 215 -2.44 8.97 1.03
CA TYR A 215 -2.76 9.80 2.20
C TYR A 215 -1.53 10.62 2.58
N ALA A 216 -1.68 11.96 2.66
CA ALA A 216 -0.68 12.87 3.18
C ALA A 216 -1.13 13.36 4.57
N VAL A 217 -0.41 12.94 5.59
CA VAL A 217 -0.83 13.02 7.00
C VAL A 217 0.03 14.01 7.74
N GLY A 218 -0.58 15.05 8.32
CA GLY A 218 0.12 16.03 9.12
C GLY A 218 1.21 16.81 8.38
N GLY A 219 2.31 17.10 9.06
CA GLY A 219 3.44 17.82 8.51
C GLY A 219 3.49 19.29 8.92
N PHE A 220 4.15 20.08 8.08
CA PHE A 220 4.37 21.52 8.26
C PHE A 220 4.00 22.26 6.97
N ASN A 221 3.22 23.31 7.06
CA ASN A 221 2.71 24.05 5.90
C ASN A 221 3.54 25.29 5.53
N GLY A 222 4.68 25.50 6.19
CA GLY A 222 5.51 26.68 6.05
C GLY A 222 5.32 27.71 7.17
N SER A 223 4.24 27.61 7.95
CA SER A 223 3.93 28.47 9.09
C SER A 223 3.67 27.66 10.36
N LEU A 224 2.87 26.63 10.28
CA LEU A 224 2.41 25.84 11.42
C LEU A 224 2.58 24.33 11.16
N ARG A 225 2.78 23.58 12.25
CA ARG A 225 2.59 22.12 12.25
C ARG A 225 1.09 21.87 12.17
N VAL A 226 0.71 20.91 11.34
CA VAL A 226 -0.70 20.67 11.02
C VAL A 226 -1.15 19.29 11.47
N ARG A 227 -2.45 19.14 11.67
CA ARG A 227 -3.13 17.88 11.94
C ARG A 227 -4.00 17.43 10.77
N THR A 228 -4.03 18.22 9.71
CA THR A 228 -4.87 17.97 8.53
C THR A 228 -4.33 16.78 7.73
N VAL A 229 -5.25 16.13 7.04
CA VAL A 229 -4.97 14.98 6.18
C VAL A 229 -5.62 15.19 4.83
N ASP A 230 -4.83 15.09 3.77
CA ASP A 230 -5.30 15.15 2.39
C ASP A 230 -5.12 13.79 1.71
N VAL A 231 -6.06 13.44 0.85
CA VAL A 231 -6.12 12.14 0.17
C VAL A 231 -6.13 12.37 -1.34
N TYR A 232 -5.23 11.73 -2.03
CA TYR A 232 -5.11 11.76 -3.49
C TYR A 232 -5.79 10.55 -4.12
N ASP A 233 -6.67 10.82 -5.07
CA ASP A 233 -7.29 9.85 -5.96
C ASP A 233 -6.59 9.90 -7.31
N GLY A 234 -5.80 8.85 -7.61
CA GLY A 234 -5.00 8.80 -8.84
C GLY A 234 -5.82 8.70 -10.12
N VAL A 235 -7.04 8.16 -10.05
CA VAL A 235 -7.93 8.06 -11.21
C VAL A 235 -8.51 9.41 -11.59
N LYS A 236 -8.81 10.25 -10.58
CA LYS A 236 -9.37 11.59 -10.78
C LYS A 236 -8.32 12.69 -10.89
N ASP A 237 -7.06 12.37 -10.55
CA ASP A 237 -5.97 13.34 -10.35
C ASP A 237 -6.39 14.51 -9.44
N GLN A 238 -6.94 14.18 -8.27
CA GLN A 238 -7.49 15.16 -7.33
C GLN A 238 -7.16 14.85 -5.88
N TRP A 239 -6.94 15.90 -5.10
CA TRP A 239 -6.81 15.86 -3.65
C TRP A 239 -8.12 16.26 -2.97
N THR A 240 -8.48 15.55 -1.91
CA THR A 240 -9.61 15.86 -1.03
C THR A 240 -9.16 15.78 0.43
N SER A 241 -9.75 16.63 1.28
CA SER A 241 -9.45 16.59 2.71
C SER A 241 -10.39 15.62 3.43
N ILE A 242 -9.87 14.93 4.44
CA ILE A 242 -10.60 14.03 5.33
C ILE A 242 -10.49 14.51 6.78
N ALA A 243 -11.01 13.72 7.73
CA ALA A 243 -10.92 14.05 9.15
C ALA A 243 -9.48 14.31 9.60
N SER A 244 -9.27 15.34 10.38
CA SER A 244 -7.98 15.71 10.95
C SER A 244 -7.63 14.84 12.14
N MET A 245 -6.33 14.61 12.35
CA MET A 245 -5.82 13.99 13.58
C MET A 245 -6.20 14.81 14.82
N GLN A 246 -6.08 14.21 15.97
CA GLN A 246 -6.31 14.90 17.25
C GLN A 246 -5.13 15.81 17.61
N GLU A 247 -3.91 15.41 17.30
CA GLU A 247 -2.69 16.18 17.53
C GLU A 247 -2.05 16.67 16.23
N ARG A 248 -1.40 17.84 16.33
CA ARG A 248 -0.50 18.31 15.27
C ARG A 248 0.76 17.45 15.26
N ARG A 249 1.17 16.97 14.09
CA ARG A 249 2.34 16.10 13.93
C ARG A 249 3.13 16.49 12.70
N SER A 250 4.31 17.04 12.87
CA SER A 250 5.31 17.12 11.81
C SER A 250 6.41 16.09 12.07
N THR A 251 7.16 15.71 11.08
CA THR A 251 8.22 14.67 11.20
C THR A 251 7.75 13.38 11.85
N LEU A 252 6.51 13.01 11.59
CA LEU A 252 5.90 11.76 12.04
C LEU A 252 6.26 10.61 11.10
N GLY A 253 6.07 9.40 11.58
CA GLY A 253 6.00 8.21 10.75
C GLY A 253 4.54 7.85 10.46
N ALA A 254 4.27 7.39 9.25
CA ALA A 254 2.95 6.87 8.87
C ALA A 254 3.08 5.50 8.21
N ALA A 255 2.20 4.59 8.58
CA ALA A 255 2.15 3.24 8.01
C ALA A 255 0.73 2.69 8.03
N VAL A 256 0.50 1.66 7.25
CA VAL A 256 -0.79 0.95 7.20
C VAL A 256 -0.60 -0.44 7.80
N LEU A 257 -1.45 -0.80 8.74
CA LEU A 257 -1.49 -2.10 9.38
C LEU A 257 -2.94 -2.52 9.59
N ASN A 258 -3.33 -3.69 9.08
CA ASN A 258 -4.68 -4.25 9.18
C ASN A 258 -5.77 -3.25 8.72
N ASP A 259 -5.58 -2.64 7.54
CA ASP A 259 -6.47 -1.62 6.94
C ASP A 259 -6.70 -0.36 7.81
N LEU A 260 -5.86 -0.14 8.79
CA LEU A 260 -5.82 1.08 9.58
C LEU A 260 -4.55 1.88 9.26
N LEU A 261 -4.69 3.20 9.17
CA LEU A 261 -3.56 4.11 9.00
C LEU A 261 -3.06 4.54 10.38
N TYR A 262 -1.78 4.37 10.65
CA TYR A 262 -1.14 4.78 11.91
C TYR A 262 -0.28 6.01 11.70
N ALA A 263 -0.47 7.02 12.56
CA ALA A 263 0.37 8.21 12.68
C ALA A 263 1.18 8.09 13.97
N VAL A 264 2.50 7.97 13.83
CA VAL A 264 3.41 7.59 14.91
C VAL A 264 4.33 8.74 15.26
N GLY A 265 4.29 9.20 16.49
CA GLY A 265 5.20 10.20 17.01
C GLY A 265 5.15 11.54 16.25
N GLY A 266 6.32 12.12 16.03
CA GLY A 266 6.47 13.41 15.39
C GLY A 266 6.69 14.55 16.39
N PHE A 267 6.43 15.77 15.94
CA PHE A 267 6.63 17.01 16.69
C PHE A 267 5.40 17.94 16.53
N ASP A 268 4.84 18.39 17.64
CA ASP A 268 3.61 19.21 17.65
C ASP A 268 3.85 20.72 17.51
N GLY A 269 5.08 21.15 17.58
CA GLY A 269 5.52 22.53 17.60
C GLY A 269 6.12 22.97 18.94
N SER A 270 5.90 22.20 20.00
CA SER A 270 6.44 22.43 21.35
C SER A 270 7.30 21.28 21.81
N THR A 271 6.88 20.05 21.59
CA THR A 271 7.56 18.84 22.08
C THR A 271 7.48 17.71 21.05
N GLY A 272 8.46 16.80 21.14
CA GLY A 272 8.40 15.51 20.48
C GLY A 272 7.31 14.64 21.09
N LEU A 273 6.70 13.81 20.28
CA LEU A 273 5.55 12.99 20.65
C LEU A 273 5.92 11.51 20.78
N ALA A 274 5.41 10.87 21.82
CA ALA A 274 5.35 9.43 21.95
C ALA A 274 3.98 8.88 21.55
N SER A 275 2.97 9.74 21.45
CA SER A 275 1.60 9.35 21.11
C SER A 275 1.48 8.79 19.70
N VAL A 276 0.51 7.91 19.54
CA VAL A 276 0.17 7.25 18.28
C VAL A 276 -1.33 7.32 18.08
N GLU A 277 -1.74 7.73 16.88
CA GLU A 277 -3.14 7.75 16.46
C GLU A 277 -3.37 6.80 15.29
N THR A 278 -4.55 6.23 15.20
CA THR A 278 -4.95 5.41 14.07
C THR A 278 -6.24 5.94 13.45
N TYR A 279 -6.35 5.81 12.13
CA TYR A 279 -7.47 6.25 11.32
C TYR A 279 -8.21 5.06 10.73
N SER A 280 -9.52 5.05 10.88
CA SER A 280 -10.42 4.12 10.22
C SER A 280 -11.14 4.81 9.05
N TYR A 281 -10.94 4.32 7.84
CA TYR A 281 -11.64 4.84 6.66
C TYR A 281 -13.15 4.56 6.71
N LYS A 282 -13.58 3.54 7.45
CA LYS A 282 -14.99 3.16 7.58
C LYS A 282 -15.78 4.19 8.36
N THR A 283 -15.20 4.77 9.42
CA THR A 283 -15.84 5.77 10.28
C THR A 283 -15.37 7.20 9.99
N ASN A 284 -14.29 7.36 9.23
CA ASN A 284 -13.60 8.63 9.01
C ASN A 284 -13.21 9.32 10.34
N GLU A 285 -12.66 8.55 11.26
CA GLU A 285 -12.29 9.02 12.60
C GLU A 285 -10.87 8.62 12.97
N TRP A 286 -10.22 9.45 13.79
CA TRP A 286 -8.93 9.21 14.40
C TRP A 286 -9.10 8.92 15.88
N PHE A 287 -8.38 7.94 16.40
CA PHE A 287 -8.36 7.59 17.82
C PHE A 287 -6.95 7.20 18.28
N PHE A 288 -6.66 7.48 19.55
CA PHE A 288 -5.39 7.13 20.15
C PHE A 288 -5.30 5.62 20.40
N VAL A 289 -4.08 5.09 20.21
CA VAL A 289 -3.67 3.77 20.68
C VAL A 289 -2.55 3.93 21.70
N ALA A 290 -1.97 2.83 22.18
CA ALA A 290 -0.88 2.90 23.16
C ALA A 290 0.28 3.76 22.64
N PRO A 291 0.83 4.69 23.45
CA PRO A 291 1.97 5.48 23.08
C PRO A 291 3.26 4.64 23.09
N MET A 292 4.27 5.07 22.33
CA MET A 292 5.62 4.53 22.41
C MET A 292 6.24 4.78 23.78
N ASN A 293 7.27 4.02 24.12
CA ASN A 293 8.05 4.23 25.34
C ASN A 293 8.96 5.47 25.27
N THR A 294 9.33 5.89 24.05
CA THR A 294 10.20 7.04 23.81
C THR A 294 9.51 8.05 22.89
N ARG A 295 9.67 9.35 23.19
CA ARG A 295 9.27 10.40 22.25
C ARG A 295 10.20 10.38 21.04
N ARG A 296 9.63 10.36 19.85
CA ARG A 296 10.38 10.25 18.60
C ARG A 296 9.85 11.26 17.57
N SER A 297 10.61 12.29 17.32
CA SER A 297 10.43 13.11 16.11
C SER A 297 11.40 12.65 15.02
N SER A 298 11.15 12.97 13.77
CA SER A 298 11.93 12.46 12.63
C SER A 298 12.13 10.94 12.67
N VAL A 299 11.07 10.25 13.06
CA VAL A 299 11.01 8.79 13.20
C VAL A 299 10.68 8.14 11.85
N GLY A 300 11.35 7.05 11.55
CA GLY A 300 10.99 6.17 10.46
C GLY A 300 10.09 5.04 10.93
N VAL A 301 9.13 4.63 10.11
CA VAL A 301 8.24 3.50 10.45
C VAL A 301 8.12 2.51 9.29
N GLY A 302 7.87 1.28 9.64
CA GLY A 302 7.59 0.21 8.70
C GLY A 302 6.77 -0.90 9.33
N VAL A 303 6.07 -1.66 8.50
CA VAL A 303 5.26 -2.80 8.92
C VAL A 303 5.87 -4.09 8.37
N VAL A 304 6.16 -5.03 9.25
CA VAL A 304 6.67 -6.36 8.92
C VAL A 304 5.93 -7.40 9.75
N ASP A 305 5.48 -8.46 9.12
CA ASP A 305 4.83 -9.61 9.76
C ASP A 305 3.71 -9.21 10.75
N GLY A 306 2.86 -8.26 10.35
CA GLY A 306 1.72 -7.82 11.15
C GLY A 306 2.08 -6.94 12.36
N LYS A 307 3.31 -6.43 12.43
CA LYS A 307 3.79 -5.54 13.48
C LYS A 307 4.32 -4.23 12.91
N LEU A 308 4.16 -3.15 13.66
CA LEU A 308 4.61 -1.82 13.31
C LEU A 308 5.91 -1.50 14.07
N TYR A 309 6.91 -1.01 13.35
CA TYR A 309 8.22 -0.65 13.93
C TYR A 309 8.44 0.85 13.85
N ALA A 310 8.87 1.44 14.96
CA ALA A 310 9.34 2.81 15.05
C ALA A 310 10.86 2.82 15.20
N VAL A 311 11.55 3.40 14.23
CA VAL A 311 13.00 3.29 14.05
C VAL A 311 13.67 4.63 14.29
N GLY A 312 14.54 4.70 15.26
CA GLY A 312 15.36 5.86 15.53
C GLY A 312 14.56 7.13 15.82
N GLY A 313 14.97 8.22 15.21
CA GLY A 313 14.40 9.55 15.40
C GLY A 313 15.21 10.37 16.38
N TYR A 314 14.56 11.41 16.91
CA TYR A 314 15.15 12.35 17.87
C TYR A 314 14.29 12.46 19.12
N ASP A 315 14.91 12.33 20.26
CA ASP A 315 14.27 12.55 21.56
C ASP A 315 14.66 13.93 22.11
N GLY A 316 13.68 14.84 22.17
CA GLY A 316 13.89 16.19 22.69
C GLY A 316 14.17 16.24 24.18
N ALA A 317 13.78 15.24 24.96
CA ALA A 317 14.01 15.17 26.39
C ALA A 317 15.50 14.90 26.69
N SER A 318 16.08 13.90 26.05
CA SER A 318 17.50 13.59 26.15
C SER A 318 18.39 14.45 25.20
N ARG A 319 17.78 15.15 24.27
CA ARG A 319 18.44 15.93 23.19
C ARG A 319 19.39 15.07 22.35
N GLN A 320 18.99 13.84 22.07
CA GLN A 320 19.80 12.88 21.33
C GLN A 320 19.06 12.30 20.14
N CYS A 321 19.79 12.05 19.05
CA CYS A 321 19.37 11.14 18.01
C CYS A 321 19.37 9.71 18.57
N LEU A 322 18.46 8.88 18.09
CA LEU A 322 18.20 7.57 18.67
C LEU A 322 18.72 6.44 17.75
N SER A 323 19.30 5.42 18.38
CA SER A 323 19.54 4.10 17.77
C SER A 323 18.47 3.09 18.15
N THR A 324 17.64 3.41 19.13
CA THR A 324 16.61 2.50 19.65
C THR A 324 15.47 2.28 18.66
N VAL A 325 14.87 1.12 18.73
CA VAL A 325 13.75 0.69 17.87
C VAL A 325 12.68 0.07 18.77
N GLU A 326 11.42 0.41 18.50
CA GLU A 326 10.28 -0.15 19.20
C GLU A 326 9.34 -0.88 18.21
N GLU A 327 8.77 -1.97 18.66
CA GLU A 327 7.79 -2.78 17.95
C GLU A 327 6.42 -2.63 18.60
N TYR A 328 5.40 -2.41 17.79
CA TYR A 328 4.00 -2.37 18.22
C TYR A 328 3.28 -3.66 17.84
N ASN A 329 2.68 -4.31 18.84
CA ASN A 329 1.77 -5.43 18.66
C ASN A 329 0.32 -4.92 18.70
N PRO A 330 -0.43 -4.96 17.58
CA PRO A 330 -1.80 -4.42 17.53
C PRO A 330 -2.79 -5.23 18.36
N GLU A 331 -2.58 -6.53 18.56
CA GLU A 331 -3.46 -7.38 19.35
C GLU A 331 -3.36 -7.07 20.85
N ALA A 332 -2.12 -6.88 21.33
CA ALA A 332 -1.86 -6.52 22.73
C ALA A 332 -1.99 -5.01 22.98
N ASN A 333 -2.00 -4.18 21.93
CA ASN A 333 -1.91 -2.72 22.01
C ASN A 333 -0.73 -2.27 22.90
N GLU A 334 0.45 -2.80 22.62
CA GLU A 334 1.66 -2.54 23.40
C GLU A 334 2.87 -2.30 22.52
N TRP A 335 3.76 -1.40 22.98
CA TRP A 335 5.07 -1.16 22.41
C TRP A 335 6.16 -1.80 23.25
N SER A 336 7.14 -2.43 22.61
CA SER A 336 8.31 -3.00 23.25
C SER A 336 9.58 -2.73 22.46
N TYR A 337 10.70 -2.54 23.18
CA TYR A 337 11.98 -2.38 22.53
C TYR A 337 12.43 -3.68 21.87
N VAL A 338 13.03 -3.54 20.71
CA VAL A 338 13.75 -4.61 20.00
C VAL A 338 15.23 -4.22 19.89
N ALA A 339 16.03 -4.97 19.14
CA ALA A 339 17.44 -4.69 18.99
C ALA A 339 17.71 -3.27 18.45
N ASP A 340 18.67 -2.58 19.02
CA ASP A 340 19.12 -1.27 18.58
C ASP A 340 19.86 -1.34 17.25
N MET A 341 19.74 -0.29 16.44
CA MET A 341 20.64 -0.09 15.30
C MET A 341 22.09 0.08 15.77
N SER A 342 23.06 -0.17 14.91
CA SER A 342 24.48 0.04 15.20
C SER A 342 24.83 1.51 15.37
N THR A 343 24.04 2.43 14.79
CA THR A 343 24.27 3.87 14.83
C THR A 343 22.99 4.62 15.13
N ARG A 344 23.12 5.81 15.70
CA ARG A 344 22.01 6.74 15.89
C ARG A 344 21.60 7.33 14.55
N ARG A 345 20.30 7.37 14.28
CA ARG A 345 19.72 7.88 13.04
C ARG A 345 18.45 8.67 13.32
N SER A 346 18.51 9.97 13.18
CA SER A 346 17.35 10.83 13.07
C SER A 346 17.10 11.12 11.60
N GLY A 347 15.84 11.13 11.16
CA GLY A 347 15.50 11.37 9.76
C GLY A 347 16.05 10.31 8.79
N ALA A 348 16.18 9.06 9.24
CA ALA A 348 16.46 7.94 8.36
C ALA A 348 15.27 7.67 7.45
N GLY A 349 15.53 7.28 6.21
CA GLY A 349 14.53 6.68 5.34
C GLY A 349 14.29 5.24 5.78
N VAL A 350 13.04 4.89 6.06
CA VAL A 350 12.67 3.53 6.47
C VAL A 350 11.71 2.92 5.46
N GLY A 351 12.01 1.70 5.05
CA GLY A 351 11.20 0.94 4.11
C GLY A 351 11.29 -0.56 4.39
N VAL A 352 10.37 -1.31 3.83
CA VAL A 352 10.30 -2.76 3.98
C VAL A 352 10.46 -3.43 2.62
N LEU A 353 11.38 -4.38 2.55
CA LEU A 353 11.65 -5.17 1.36
C LEU A 353 11.90 -6.62 1.77
N SER A 354 11.17 -7.55 1.14
CA SER A 354 11.33 -9.00 1.37
C SER A 354 11.26 -9.40 2.86
N GLY A 355 10.30 -8.83 3.62
CA GLY A 355 10.11 -9.13 5.04
C GLY A 355 11.19 -8.56 5.97
N GLN A 356 12.03 -7.65 5.49
CA GLN A 356 13.08 -7.00 6.25
C GLN A 356 12.90 -5.49 6.28
N LEU A 357 13.31 -4.87 7.38
CA LEU A 357 13.17 -3.44 7.63
C LEU A 357 14.51 -2.73 7.38
N PHE A 358 14.51 -1.76 6.46
CA PHE A 358 15.70 -1.00 6.08
C PHE A 358 15.68 0.37 6.73
N ALA A 359 16.81 0.77 7.29
CA ALA A 359 17.06 2.13 7.76
C ALA A 359 18.21 2.73 6.93
N ALA A 360 17.88 3.67 6.07
CA ALA A 360 18.81 4.27 5.12
C ALA A 360 19.14 5.71 5.49
N GLY A 361 20.43 6.00 5.67
CA GLY A 361 20.94 7.33 5.93
C GLY A 361 20.49 7.90 7.28
N GLY A 362 19.95 9.12 7.24
CA GLY A 362 19.65 9.91 8.43
C GLY A 362 20.85 10.71 8.92
N HIS A 363 20.76 11.24 10.14
CA HIS A 363 21.86 12.02 10.72
C HIS A 363 22.00 11.77 12.22
N ASP A 364 23.18 12.05 12.74
CA ASP A 364 23.50 12.19 14.16
C ASP A 364 24.20 13.53 14.37
N GLY A 365 23.46 14.51 14.90
CA GLY A 365 23.93 15.88 14.94
C GLY A 365 24.27 16.42 13.53
N PRO A 366 25.48 16.95 13.30
CA PRO A 366 25.87 17.48 11.99
C PRO A 366 26.23 16.41 10.96
N LEU A 367 26.43 15.16 11.38
CA LEU A 367 26.87 14.07 10.53
C LEU A 367 25.67 13.48 9.76
N VAL A 368 25.62 13.72 8.44
CA VAL A 368 24.66 13.08 7.54
C VAL A 368 25.24 11.78 7.01
N ARG A 369 24.46 10.70 7.08
CA ARG A 369 24.92 9.34 6.77
C ARG A 369 24.53 8.89 5.38
N LYS A 370 25.37 8.05 4.78
CA LYS A 370 25.04 7.25 3.59
C LYS A 370 24.90 5.75 3.92
N SER A 371 25.25 5.36 5.14
CA SER A 371 25.18 3.96 5.58
C SER A 371 23.73 3.47 5.67
N VAL A 372 23.55 2.18 5.48
CA VAL A 372 22.25 1.50 5.49
C VAL A 372 22.33 0.24 6.32
N GLU A 373 21.34 0.04 7.17
CA GLU A 373 21.19 -1.16 8.00
C GLU A 373 19.87 -1.86 7.72
N VAL A 374 19.88 -3.17 7.88
CA VAL A 374 18.68 -4.02 7.67
C VAL A 374 18.40 -4.80 8.93
N TYR A 375 17.16 -4.75 9.37
CA TYR A 375 16.64 -5.50 10.50
C TYR A 375 15.90 -6.75 10.04
N ASP A 376 16.26 -7.89 10.60
CA ASP A 376 15.55 -9.14 10.44
C ASP A 376 14.76 -9.46 11.71
N PRO A 377 13.41 -9.42 11.68
CA PRO A 377 12.58 -9.75 12.83
C PRO A 377 12.78 -11.18 13.32
N GLY A 378 13.10 -12.12 12.43
CA GLY A 378 13.31 -13.51 12.77
C GLY A 378 14.52 -13.75 13.68
N THR A 379 15.57 -12.94 13.53
CA THR A 379 16.79 -13.01 14.33
C THR A 379 16.92 -11.88 15.36
N ASN A 380 15.98 -10.91 15.34
CA ASN A 380 16.05 -9.68 16.14
C ASN A 380 17.44 -9.03 16.08
N SER A 381 17.96 -8.81 14.89
CA SER A 381 19.29 -8.25 14.69
C SER A 381 19.36 -7.32 13.49
N TRP A 382 20.25 -6.32 13.58
CA TRP A 382 20.59 -5.41 12.50
C TRP A 382 21.89 -5.82 11.82
N LYS A 383 21.95 -5.69 10.51
CA LYS A 383 23.12 -5.94 9.68
C LYS A 383 23.38 -4.76 8.76
N GLN A 384 24.64 -4.35 8.63
CA GLN A 384 25.05 -3.38 7.63
C GLN A 384 24.97 -3.99 6.22
N VAL A 385 24.51 -3.20 5.28
CA VAL A 385 24.57 -3.48 3.83
C VAL A 385 25.39 -2.39 3.16
N SER A 386 25.54 -2.44 1.85
CA SER A 386 26.32 -1.44 1.10
C SER A 386 25.76 -0.03 1.31
N ASP A 387 26.66 0.93 1.38
CA ASP A 387 26.35 2.35 1.49
C ASP A 387 25.68 2.89 0.23
N MET A 388 24.76 3.86 0.40
CA MET A 388 24.25 4.66 -0.72
C MET A 388 25.38 5.44 -1.40
N ASN A 389 25.13 5.89 -2.63
CA ASN A 389 26.08 6.76 -3.33
C ASN A 389 26.19 8.15 -2.68
N MET A 390 25.12 8.63 -2.06
CA MET A 390 25.04 9.96 -1.46
C MET A 390 24.61 9.88 0.00
N CYS A 391 25.12 10.81 0.82
CA CYS A 391 24.59 11.05 2.15
C CYS A 391 23.17 11.62 2.02
N ARG A 392 22.22 11.07 2.78
CA ARG A 392 20.82 11.51 2.73
C ARG A 392 20.20 11.46 4.10
N ARG A 393 19.60 12.58 4.54
CA ARG A 393 18.66 12.62 5.65
C ARG A 393 17.32 13.13 5.16
N ASN A 394 16.24 12.76 5.84
CA ASN A 394 14.89 13.21 5.52
C ASN A 394 14.50 12.90 4.06
N ALA A 395 14.96 11.78 3.55
CA ALA A 395 14.59 11.21 2.26
C ALA A 395 13.30 10.42 2.36
N GLY A 396 12.57 10.34 1.27
CA GLY A 396 11.46 9.40 1.11
C GLY A 396 11.97 8.00 0.75
N VAL A 397 11.26 6.97 1.17
CA VAL A 397 11.59 5.57 0.83
C VAL A 397 10.36 4.81 0.42
N CYS A 398 10.50 4.00 -0.61
CA CYS A 398 9.49 3.03 -1.01
C CYS A 398 10.14 1.77 -1.59
N ALA A 399 9.42 0.65 -1.52
CA ALA A 399 9.82 -0.60 -2.16
C ALA A 399 8.89 -0.93 -3.33
N VAL A 400 9.46 -1.28 -4.46
CA VAL A 400 8.71 -1.66 -5.66
C VAL A 400 9.56 -2.56 -6.54
N ASN A 401 8.93 -3.56 -7.18
CA ASN A 401 9.57 -4.47 -8.13
C ASN A 401 10.85 -5.16 -7.58
N GLY A 402 10.89 -5.44 -6.28
CA GLY A 402 12.05 -6.09 -5.63
C GLY A 402 13.22 -5.15 -5.31
N PHE A 403 13.05 -3.84 -5.43
CA PHE A 403 14.07 -2.83 -5.12
C PHE A 403 13.57 -1.84 -4.06
N LEU A 404 14.52 -1.29 -3.31
CA LEU A 404 14.26 -0.21 -2.35
C LEU A 404 14.73 1.12 -2.95
N TYR A 405 13.82 2.08 -3.10
CA TYR A 405 14.11 3.40 -3.63
C TYR A 405 14.23 4.43 -2.51
N VAL A 406 15.29 5.23 -2.55
CA VAL A 406 15.51 6.37 -1.64
C VAL A 406 15.48 7.65 -2.46
N VAL A 407 14.57 8.55 -2.11
CA VAL A 407 14.13 9.68 -2.92
C VAL A 407 14.51 11.00 -2.27
N GLY A 408 15.34 11.78 -2.93
CA GLY A 408 15.71 13.12 -2.49
C GLY A 408 16.42 13.13 -1.13
N GLY A 409 15.93 13.96 -0.24
CA GLY A 409 16.56 14.22 1.06
C GLY A 409 17.52 15.39 1.00
N ASP A 410 18.36 15.49 2.02
CA ASP A 410 19.33 16.56 2.22
C ASP A 410 20.70 15.92 2.59
N ASP A 411 21.77 16.39 1.95
CA ASP A 411 23.12 15.85 2.17
C ASP A 411 23.94 16.63 3.21
N GLY A 412 23.30 17.62 3.84
CA GLY A 412 23.92 18.56 4.77
C GLY A 412 24.26 19.91 4.13
N SER A 413 24.27 19.99 2.80
CA SER A 413 24.54 21.23 2.05
C SER A 413 23.38 21.66 1.15
N CYS A 414 22.69 20.73 0.52
CA CYS A 414 21.57 21.03 -0.37
C CYS A 414 20.49 19.96 -0.36
N ASN A 415 19.31 20.32 -0.81
CA ASN A 415 18.22 19.40 -1.10
C ASN A 415 18.49 18.64 -2.39
N LEU A 416 18.36 17.33 -2.38
CA LEU A 416 18.69 16.45 -3.48
C LEU A 416 17.48 16.22 -4.40
N ALA A 417 17.72 16.29 -5.71
CA ALA A 417 16.75 15.90 -6.73
C ALA A 417 16.94 14.45 -7.21
N SER A 418 18.03 13.83 -6.81
CA SER A 418 18.40 12.46 -7.22
C SER A 418 17.62 11.42 -6.46
N VAL A 419 17.46 10.27 -7.10
CA VAL A 419 16.87 9.05 -6.55
C VAL A 419 17.86 7.92 -6.78
N GLU A 420 18.04 7.06 -5.81
CA GLU A 420 18.82 5.84 -5.97
C GLU A 420 18.05 4.63 -5.44
N TYR A 421 18.33 3.47 -6.00
CA TYR A 421 17.69 2.23 -5.59
C TYR A 421 18.70 1.14 -5.24
N TYR A 422 18.29 0.31 -4.30
CA TYR A 422 19.07 -0.83 -3.80
C TYR A 422 18.56 -2.13 -4.38
N ASN A 423 19.50 -2.94 -4.90
CA ASN A 423 19.25 -4.31 -5.32
C ASN A 423 19.76 -5.27 -4.24
N PRO A 424 18.88 -5.99 -3.51
CA PRO A 424 19.28 -6.88 -2.43
C PRO A 424 20.04 -8.13 -2.90
N ILE A 425 19.89 -8.51 -4.17
CA ILE A 425 20.58 -9.67 -4.73
C ILE A 425 22.07 -9.37 -4.96
N THR A 426 22.38 -8.17 -5.45
CA THR A 426 23.74 -7.75 -5.79
C THR A 426 24.40 -6.91 -4.70
N ASP A 427 23.65 -6.51 -3.65
CA ASP A 427 24.08 -5.57 -2.60
C ASP A 427 24.66 -4.27 -3.18
N LYS A 428 23.98 -3.69 -4.19
CA LYS A 428 24.43 -2.47 -4.88
C LYS A 428 23.35 -1.41 -4.93
N TRP A 429 23.80 -0.16 -4.83
CA TRP A 429 23.01 1.04 -5.05
C TRP A 429 23.25 1.64 -6.42
N THR A 430 22.19 2.03 -7.10
CA THR A 430 22.23 2.64 -8.44
C THR A 430 21.43 3.94 -8.44
N LEU A 431 22.04 5.01 -8.92
CA LEU A 431 21.33 6.29 -9.16
C LEU A 431 20.43 6.15 -10.40
N LEU A 432 19.21 6.69 -10.30
CA LEU A 432 18.36 6.83 -11.48
C LEU A 432 18.99 7.82 -12.48
N PRO A 433 18.86 7.56 -13.77
CA PRO A 433 19.40 8.46 -14.82
C PRO A 433 18.66 9.81 -14.87
N THR A 434 17.42 9.87 -14.39
CA THR A 434 16.57 11.05 -14.38
C THR A 434 16.34 11.56 -12.96
N ASN A 435 16.28 12.87 -12.79
CA ASN A 435 16.06 13.53 -11.51
C ASN A 435 14.65 14.12 -11.42
N MET A 436 14.16 14.33 -10.19
CA MET A 436 13.00 15.19 -9.95
C MET A 436 13.24 16.59 -10.51
N SER A 437 12.16 17.31 -10.83
CA SER A 437 12.26 18.69 -11.33
C SER A 437 12.84 19.66 -10.29
N THR A 438 12.64 19.36 -9.02
CA THR A 438 13.10 20.18 -7.89
C THR A 438 13.68 19.28 -6.80
N GLY A 439 14.90 19.60 -6.35
CA GLY A 439 15.51 18.96 -5.18
C GLY A 439 14.69 19.24 -3.94
N ARG A 440 14.39 18.20 -3.16
CA ARG A 440 13.52 18.30 -1.98
C ARG A 440 13.92 17.33 -0.87
N SER A 441 13.83 17.82 0.35
CA SER A 441 13.86 17.02 1.58
C SER A 441 12.47 16.98 2.21
N TYR A 442 12.26 16.06 3.15
CA TYR A 442 10.99 15.91 3.84
C TYR A 442 9.77 15.71 2.92
N ALA A 443 9.97 15.18 1.74
CA ALA A 443 8.88 14.69 0.88
C ALA A 443 8.42 13.32 1.35
N GLY A 444 7.14 13.04 1.20
CA GLY A 444 6.60 11.70 1.36
C GLY A 444 6.57 10.96 0.03
N VAL A 445 6.63 9.64 0.08
CA VAL A 445 6.65 8.78 -1.11
C VAL A 445 5.65 7.65 -0.97
N ALA A 446 4.91 7.38 -2.02
CA ALA A 446 4.05 6.21 -2.11
C ALA A 446 4.14 5.58 -3.50
N VAL A 447 3.92 4.28 -3.60
CA VAL A 447 3.83 3.55 -4.87
C VAL A 447 2.37 3.18 -5.09
N ILE A 448 1.87 3.48 -6.27
CA ILE A 448 0.50 3.17 -6.69
C ILE A 448 0.51 2.44 -8.02
N ASP A 449 -0.60 1.79 -8.35
CA ASP A 449 -0.82 1.34 -9.71
C ASP A 449 -0.95 2.54 -10.64
N LYS A 450 -0.34 2.46 -11.83
CA LYS A 450 -0.44 3.53 -12.82
C LYS A 450 -1.91 3.69 -13.22
N PRO A 451 -2.51 4.87 -13.03
CA PRO A 451 -3.86 5.12 -13.52
C PRO A 451 -3.94 4.90 -15.02
N LEU A 452 -5.01 4.24 -15.46
CA LEU A 452 -5.25 3.93 -16.88
C LEU A 452 -5.73 5.15 -17.67
#